data_62b61baef3e7e0c77e84b0f0c153fc30
#
_entry.id   62b61baef3e7e0c77e84b0f0c153fc30
#
_cell.length_a   1.000
_cell.length_b   1.000
_cell.length_c   1.000
_cell.angle_alpha   90.00
_cell.angle_beta   90.00
_cell.angle_gamma   90.00
#
_symmetry.space_group_name_H-M   'P 1'
#
loop_
_entity.id
_entity.type
_entity.pdbx_description
1 polymer ?
#
loop_
_entity_poly.entity_id
_entity_poly.type
_entity_poly.pdbx_seq_one_letter_code
_entity_poly.pdbx_strand_id
1 'polypeptide(L)'
;MSERKKTVILALCLLLIIEAGFCVWEYIIRPKANLCDNPYGITIHCKDEDLLQECLSEMDKLPPSLLERFKQKKWALFVGDGYLKDVRTQFNNDKIMGMTRTACNEILVSSPEEIAHEFGHFLYITLDAPNAFHVVFEKDASAANMPSYFTADDPEYFAESFAYYINRIDVFDGIEETKAYFENLQRNGWVLV
;
A
#
# COMPACT_ATOMS: atom_id res chain seq x y z
N MET A 1 -43.82 -20.29 -13.75
CA MET A 1 -42.36 -20.07 -13.81
C MET A 1 -41.68 -21.43 -13.76
N SER A 2 -40.79 -21.73 -14.70
CA SER A 2 -40.15 -23.05 -14.73
C SER A 2 -39.22 -23.23 -13.51
N GLU A 3 -39.03 -24.48 -13.05
CA GLU A 3 -38.15 -24.80 -11.93
C GLU A 3 -36.73 -24.23 -12.12
N ARG A 4 -36.21 -24.28 -13.35
CA ARG A 4 -34.92 -23.72 -13.73
C ARG A 4 -34.83 -22.18 -13.48
N LYS A 5 -35.93 -21.44 -13.72
CA LYS A 5 -36.00 -19.99 -13.43
C LYS A 5 -36.02 -19.72 -11.92
N LYS A 6 -36.69 -20.54 -11.13
CA LYS A 6 -36.71 -20.43 -9.67
C LYS A 6 -35.33 -20.64 -9.08
N THR A 7 -34.61 -21.68 -9.56
CA THR A 7 -33.25 -21.99 -9.10
C THR A 7 -32.25 -20.83 -9.41
N VAL A 8 -32.35 -20.26 -10.62
CA VAL A 8 -31.48 -19.11 -10.99
C VAL A 8 -31.78 -17.90 -10.14
N ILE A 9 -33.06 -17.59 -9.89
CA ILE A 9 -33.41 -16.42 -9.01
C ILE A 9 -32.93 -16.66 -7.60
N LEU A 10 -33.06 -17.86 -7.05
CA LEU A 10 -32.58 -18.18 -5.72
C LEU A 10 -31.06 -18.03 -5.60
N ALA A 11 -30.33 -18.51 -6.61
CA ALA A 11 -28.88 -18.37 -6.66
C ALA A 11 -28.42 -16.89 -6.73
N LEU A 12 -29.11 -16.06 -7.52
CA LEU A 12 -28.84 -14.61 -7.59
C LEU A 12 -29.17 -13.90 -6.27
N CYS A 13 -30.27 -14.26 -5.61
CA CYS A 13 -30.60 -13.70 -4.29
C CYS A 13 -29.57 -14.08 -3.23
N LEU A 14 -29.07 -15.31 -3.24
CA LEU A 14 -28.00 -15.76 -2.34
C LEU A 14 -26.69 -15.02 -2.58
N LEU A 15 -26.31 -14.80 -3.83
CA LEU A 15 -25.14 -14.02 -4.20
C LEU A 15 -25.26 -12.57 -3.68
N LEU A 16 -26.40 -11.92 -3.89
CA LEU A 16 -26.66 -10.56 -3.39
C LEU A 16 -26.62 -10.46 -1.86
N ILE A 17 -27.10 -11.50 -1.16
CA ILE A 17 -27.05 -11.56 0.31
C ILE A 17 -25.59 -11.70 0.79
N ILE A 18 -24.78 -12.52 0.10
CA ILE A 18 -23.37 -12.71 0.42
C ILE A 18 -22.59 -11.40 0.17
N GLU A 19 -22.81 -10.73 -0.98
CA GLU A 19 -22.20 -9.45 -1.28
C GLU A 19 -22.62 -8.35 -0.31
N ALA A 20 -23.91 -8.28 0.03
CA ALA A 20 -24.41 -7.32 1.04
C ALA A 20 -23.82 -7.62 2.42
N GLY A 21 -23.73 -8.90 2.82
CA GLY A 21 -23.09 -9.32 4.06
C GLY A 21 -21.60 -8.96 4.11
N PHE A 22 -20.90 -9.15 3.01
CA PHE A 22 -19.50 -8.77 2.85
C PHE A 22 -19.33 -7.24 2.94
N CYS A 23 -20.18 -6.47 2.25
CA CYS A 23 -20.17 -5.00 2.35
C CYS A 23 -20.45 -4.51 3.78
N VAL A 24 -21.43 -5.10 4.47
CA VAL A 24 -21.75 -4.76 5.88
C VAL A 24 -20.57 -5.08 6.78
N TRP A 25 -19.92 -6.23 6.58
CA TRP A 25 -18.73 -6.60 7.34
C TRP A 25 -17.57 -5.64 7.08
N GLU A 26 -17.21 -5.39 5.84
CA GLU A 26 -16.08 -4.54 5.46
C GLU A 26 -16.32 -3.06 5.79
N TYR A 27 -17.55 -2.54 5.59
CA TYR A 27 -17.83 -1.11 5.75
C TYR A 27 -18.42 -0.71 7.09
N ILE A 28 -19.03 -1.61 7.86
CA ILE A 28 -19.72 -1.28 9.11
C ILE A 28 -19.05 -1.90 10.33
N ILE A 29 -18.61 -3.15 10.25
CA ILE A 29 -18.09 -3.88 11.41
C ILE A 29 -16.57 -3.69 11.57
N ARG A 30 -15.83 -3.80 10.46
CA ARG A 30 -14.38 -3.67 10.45
C ARG A 30 -13.85 -2.25 10.74
N PRO A 31 -14.46 -1.15 10.21
CA PRO A 31 -13.88 0.18 10.33
C PRO A 31 -13.96 0.82 11.72
N LYS A 32 -14.77 0.30 12.64
CA LYS A 32 -14.95 0.92 13.96
C LYS A 32 -14.06 0.34 15.05
N ALA A 33 -13.38 -0.75 14.77
CA ALA A 33 -12.50 -1.38 15.74
C ALA A 33 -11.08 -0.80 15.63
N ASN A 34 -10.57 -0.29 16.75
CA ASN A 34 -9.18 0.12 16.91
C ASN A 34 -8.75 1.34 16.08
N LEU A 35 -9.67 2.28 15.85
CA LEU A 35 -9.32 3.55 15.25
C LEU A 35 -8.44 4.35 16.22
N CYS A 36 -7.30 4.85 15.74
CA CYS A 36 -6.31 5.56 16.52
C CYS A 36 -6.23 7.02 16.14
N ASP A 37 -6.13 7.89 17.15
CA ASP A 37 -5.80 9.30 16.93
C ASP A 37 -4.35 9.42 16.47
N ASN A 38 -4.09 10.31 15.51
CA ASN A 38 -2.75 10.53 14.98
C ASN A 38 -2.57 11.97 14.48
N PRO A 39 -1.34 12.50 14.44
CA PRO A 39 -1.07 13.89 14.09
C PRO A 39 -1.39 14.24 12.62
N TYR A 40 -1.51 13.26 11.75
CA TYR A 40 -1.76 13.48 10.32
C TYR A 40 -3.26 13.56 9.99
N GLY A 41 -4.14 13.16 10.92
CA GLY A 41 -5.57 13.10 10.71
C GLY A 41 -6.01 12.14 9.61
N ILE A 42 -5.25 11.06 9.40
CA ILE A 42 -5.56 9.95 8.51
C ILE A 42 -6.27 8.83 9.29
N THR A 43 -6.88 7.89 8.58
CA THR A 43 -7.50 6.73 9.21
C THR A 43 -6.43 5.68 9.51
N ILE A 44 -6.16 5.40 10.80
CA ILE A 44 -5.24 4.35 11.24
C ILE A 44 -5.99 3.40 12.18
N HIS A 45 -5.83 2.10 11.94
CA HIS A 45 -6.34 1.02 12.79
C HIS A 45 -5.17 0.25 13.40
N CYS A 46 -5.03 0.30 14.72
CA CYS A 46 -4.01 -0.44 15.45
C CYS A 46 -4.55 -0.87 16.82
N LYS A 47 -4.10 -2.02 17.32
CA LYS A 47 -4.41 -2.52 18.68
C LYS A 47 -3.24 -2.36 19.64
N ASP A 48 -2.05 -2.25 19.11
CA ASP A 48 -0.78 -2.21 19.82
C ASP A 48 -0.25 -0.79 19.80
N GLU A 49 -0.25 -0.12 20.95
CA GLU A 49 0.15 1.27 21.06
C GLU A 49 1.64 1.47 20.78
N ASP A 50 2.49 0.53 21.22
CA ASP A 50 3.93 0.63 21.01
C ASP A 50 4.25 0.50 19.52
N LEU A 51 3.67 -0.49 18.84
CA LEU A 51 3.80 -0.65 17.40
C LEU A 51 3.25 0.55 16.63
N LEU A 52 2.13 1.15 17.09
CA LEU A 52 1.60 2.38 16.50
C LEU A 52 2.62 3.51 16.57
N GLN A 53 3.24 3.74 17.73
CA GLN A 53 4.22 4.83 17.89
C GLN A 53 5.46 4.61 17.01
N GLU A 54 5.93 3.38 16.87
CA GLU A 54 7.01 3.04 15.94
C GLU A 54 6.62 3.35 14.48
N CYS A 55 5.42 2.94 14.04
CA CYS A 55 4.91 3.25 12.71
C CYS A 55 4.74 4.76 12.47
N LEU A 56 4.24 5.51 13.46
CA LEU A 56 4.15 6.97 13.37
C LEU A 56 5.53 7.61 13.21
N SER A 57 6.56 7.11 13.90
CA SER A 57 7.94 7.57 13.74
C SER A 57 8.48 7.33 12.31
N GLU A 58 8.14 6.22 11.67
CA GLU A 58 8.47 6.00 10.27
C GLU A 58 7.68 6.92 9.32
N MET A 59 6.41 7.18 9.64
CA MET A 59 5.58 8.10 8.88
C MET A 59 6.08 9.55 8.94
N ASP A 60 6.77 9.97 10.01
CA ASP A 60 7.40 11.30 10.12
C ASP A 60 8.46 11.53 9.04
N LYS A 61 9.03 10.49 8.47
CA LYS A 61 10.00 10.57 7.36
C LYS A 61 9.34 10.80 6.01
N LEU A 62 8.04 10.48 5.89
CA LEU A 62 7.31 10.58 4.62
C LEU A 62 7.04 12.04 4.26
N PRO A 63 6.97 12.37 2.95
CA PRO A 63 6.59 13.72 2.51
C PRO A 63 5.21 14.12 3.04
N PRO A 64 5.04 15.29 3.66
CA PRO A 64 3.74 15.76 4.14
C PRO A 64 2.66 15.80 3.04
N SER A 65 3.03 16.13 1.80
CA SER A 65 2.13 16.13 0.66
C SER A 65 1.62 14.71 0.29
N LEU A 66 2.41 13.67 0.57
CA LEU A 66 2.01 12.29 0.38
C LEU A 66 0.96 11.87 1.42
N LEU A 67 1.18 12.21 2.69
CA LEU A 67 0.22 11.96 3.77
C LEU A 67 -1.10 12.71 3.56
N GLU A 68 -1.02 13.97 3.12
CA GLU A 68 -2.22 14.74 2.78
C GLU A 68 -2.99 14.13 1.59
N ARG A 69 -2.28 13.63 0.56
CA ARG A 69 -2.90 12.89 -0.56
C ARG A 69 -3.56 11.60 -0.09
N PHE A 70 -2.91 10.86 0.82
CA PHE A 70 -3.46 9.64 1.42
C PHE A 70 -4.79 9.93 2.12
N LYS A 71 -4.83 10.98 2.93
CA LYS A 71 -6.04 11.49 3.59
C LYS A 71 -7.14 11.88 2.59
N GLN A 72 -6.80 12.72 1.59
CA GLN A 72 -7.75 13.20 0.59
C GLN A 72 -8.37 12.06 -0.22
N LYS A 73 -7.59 11.04 -0.55
CA LYS A 73 -8.05 9.83 -1.24
C LYS A 73 -8.78 8.85 -0.33
N LYS A 74 -8.91 9.16 0.97
CA LYS A 74 -9.63 8.35 1.97
C LYS A 74 -9.07 6.93 2.09
N TRP A 75 -7.78 6.80 2.00
CA TRP A 75 -7.09 5.54 2.30
C TRP A 75 -6.97 5.33 3.80
N ALA A 76 -6.87 4.07 4.22
CA ALA A 76 -6.68 3.66 5.60
C ALA A 76 -5.41 2.84 5.78
N LEU A 77 -4.74 3.03 6.92
CA LEU A 77 -3.58 2.25 7.34
C LEU A 77 -4.00 1.27 8.44
N PHE A 78 -3.70 0.00 8.28
CA PHE A 78 -3.94 -1.06 9.24
C PHE A 78 -2.60 -1.58 9.76
N VAL A 79 -2.34 -1.38 11.04
CA VAL A 79 -1.09 -1.72 11.69
C VAL A 79 -1.28 -2.93 12.61
N GLY A 80 -0.55 -3.99 12.33
CA GLY A 80 -0.53 -5.20 13.15
C GLY A 80 -0.69 -6.50 12.36
N ASP A 81 -0.06 -7.54 12.86
CA ASP A 81 0.04 -8.86 12.24
C ASP A 81 -1.31 -9.51 11.90
N GLY A 82 -2.31 -9.26 12.77
CA GLY A 82 -3.67 -9.80 12.58
C GLY A 82 -4.37 -9.34 11.30
N TYR A 83 -4.00 -8.19 10.75
CA TYR A 83 -4.61 -7.68 9.51
C TYR A 83 -4.05 -8.35 8.26
N LEU A 84 -2.86 -8.95 8.33
CA LEU A 84 -2.22 -9.67 7.23
C LEU A 84 -2.57 -11.16 7.17
N LYS A 85 -3.26 -11.69 8.17
CA LYS A 85 -3.57 -13.12 8.26
C LYS A 85 -4.28 -13.67 7.02
N ASP A 86 -5.31 -12.98 6.56
CA ASP A 86 -6.09 -13.41 5.40
C ASP A 86 -5.26 -13.30 4.11
N VAL A 87 -4.45 -12.24 3.98
CA VAL A 87 -3.51 -12.03 2.87
C VAL A 87 -2.50 -13.18 2.80
N ARG A 88 -1.84 -13.50 3.91
CA ARG A 88 -0.88 -14.60 4.00
C ARG A 88 -1.51 -15.94 3.64
N THR A 89 -2.74 -16.19 4.11
CA THR A 89 -3.48 -17.40 3.77
C THR A 89 -3.80 -17.46 2.28
N GLN A 90 -4.26 -16.36 1.69
CA GLN A 90 -4.60 -16.28 0.27
C GLN A 90 -3.39 -16.56 -0.64
N PHE A 91 -2.24 -15.99 -0.30
CA PHE A 91 -1.01 -16.15 -1.08
C PHE A 91 -0.12 -17.32 -0.63
N ASN A 92 -0.56 -18.07 0.40
CA ASN A 92 0.22 -19.15 1.03
C ASN A 92 1.67 -18.72 1.34
N ASN A 93 1.81 -17.51 1.92
CA ASN A 93 3.10 -16.89 2.20
C ASN A 93 3.07 -16.17 3.54
N ASP A 94 3.64 -16.80 4.57
CA ASP A 94 3.70 -16.25 5.93
C ASP A 94 4.72 -15.10 6.09
N LYS A 95 5.55 -14.85 5.05
CA LYS A 95 6.59 -13.82 5.07
C LYS A 95 6.09 -12.44 4.62
N ILE A 96 4.84 -12.32 4.20
CA ILE A 96 4.27 -11.03 3.83
C ILE A 96 4.18 -10.15 5.08
N MET A 97 4.89 -9.03 5.08
CA MET A 97 4.96 -8.07 6.19
C MET A 97 4.15 -6.79 5.90
N GLY A 98 3.92 -6.50 4.62
CA GLY A 98 3.12 -5.38 4.13
C GLY A 98 2.26 -5.76 2.94
N MET A 99 1.24 -4.96 2.64
CA MET A 99 0.37 -5.11 1.47
C MET A 99 -0.42 -3.84 1.18
N THR A 100 -0.25 -3.30 0.00
CA THR A 100 -1.10 -2.22 -0.52
C THR A 100 -2.26 -2.77 -1.33
N ARG A 101 -3.50 -2.54 -0.89
CA ARG A 101 -4.73 -3.05 -1.49
C ARG A 101 -5.53 -1.94 -2.17
N THR A 102 -5.34 -1.75 -3.46
CA THR A 102 -6.00 -0.69 -4.25
C THR A 102 -7.52 -0.81 -4.29
N ALA A 103 -8.04 -2.03 -4.38
CA ALA A 103 -9.49 -2.25 -4.43
C ALA A 103 -10.24 -1.80 -3.16
N CYS A 104 -9.53 -1.73 -2.03
CA CYS A 104 -10.10 -1.35 -0.74
C CYS A 104 -9.60 0.02 -0.26
N ASN A 105 -8.65 0.65 -0.94
CA ASN A 105 -7.93 1.84 -0.49
C ASN A 105 -7.25 1.62 0.88
N GLU A 106 -6.50 0.56 1.02
CA GLU A 106 -5.89 0.16 2.27
C GLU A 106 -4.41 -0.14 2.12
N ILE A 107 -3.65 0.22 3.14
CA ILE A 107 -2.31 -0.27 3.41
C ILE A 107 -2.36 -1.12 4.68
N LEU A 108 -1.79 -2.31 4.66
CA LEU A 108 -1.64 -3.19 5.81
C LEU A 108 -0.16 -3.39 6.08
N VAL A 109 0.28 -3.23 7.32
CA VAL A 109 1.67 -3.48 7.74
C VAL A 109 1.70 -4.24 9.05
N SER A 110 2.67 -5.13 9.23
CA SER A 110 2.93 -5.81 10.50
C SER A 110 4.18 -5.27 11.19
N SER A 111 4.97 -4.45 10.53
CA SER A 111 6.18 -3.87 11.08
C SER A 111 6.40 -2.43 10.56
N PRO A 112 7.09 -1.58 11.34
CA PRO A 112 7.35 -0.18 10.98
C PRO A 112 8.18 -0.04 9.69
N GLU A 113 9.10 -0.96 9.44
CA GLU A 113 10.02 -0.94 8.30
C GLU A 113 9.28 -0.98 6.95
N GLU A 114 8.08 -1.56 6.94
CA GLU A 114 7.25 -1.67 5.73
C GLU A 114 6.54 -0.36 5.36
N ILE A 115 6.46 0.62 6.27
CA ILE A 115 5.72 1.87 6.06
C ILE A 115 6.19 2.58 4.79
N ALA A 116 7.49 2.80 4.64
CA ALA A 116 8.01 3.53 3.49
C ALA A 116 7.77 2.77 2.17
N HIS A 117 7.94 1.44 2.18
CA HIS A 117 7.71 0.58 1.01
C HIS A 117 6.24 0.61 0.57
N GLU A 118 5.30 0.40 1.48
CA GLU A 118 3.87 0.39 1.16
C GLU A 118 3.34 1.77 0.74
N PHE A 119 3.86 2.85 1.33
CA PHE A 119 3.59 4.19 0.85
C PHE A 119 4.24 4.48 -0.51
N GLY A 120 5.31 3.78 -0.87
CA GLY A 120 5.87 3.75 -2.22
C GLY A 120 4.87 3.21 -3.25
N HIS A 121 4.23 2.07 -2.97
CA HIS A 121 3.15 1.56 -3.82
C HIS A 121 1.97 2.53 -3.93
N PHE A 122 1.56 3.14 -2.80
CA PHE A 122 0.52 4.17 -2.83
C PHE A 122 0.91 5.36 -3.72
N LEU A 123 2.15 5.82 -3.63
CA LEU A 123 2.67 6.91 -4.45
C LEU A 123 2.67 6.51 -5.93
N TYR A 124 3.20 5.33 -6.28
CA TYR A 124 3.23 4.81 -7.65
C TYR A 124 1.85 4.81 -8.31
N ILE A 125 0.85 4.27 -7.60
CA ILE A 125 -0.53 4.19 -8.07
C ILE A 125 -1.16 5.57 -8.24
N THR A 126 -0.91 6.48 -7.29
CA THR A 126 -1.59 7.78 -7.24
C THR A 126 -0.91 8.88 -8.08
N LEU A 127 0.30 8.65 -8.53
CA LEU A 127 0.98 9.51 -9.49
C LEU A 127 0.58 9.23 -10.95
N ASP A 128 -0.13 8.12 -11.22
CA ASP A 128 -0.31 7.61 -12.59
C ASP A 128 1.05 7.42 -13.30
N ALA A 129 2.02 6.91 -12.51
CA ALA A 129 3.43 6.85 -12.88
C ALA A 129 3.85 5.70 -13.83
N PRO A 130 3.02 4.66 -14.13
CA PRO A 130 3.51 3.44 -14.76
C PRO A 130 4.33 3.69 -16.02
N ASN A 131 3.89 4.61 -16.89
CA ASN A 131 4.56 4.84 -18.18
C ASN A 131 5.87 5.64 -18.04
N ALA A 132 5.94 6.60 -17.11
CA ALA A 132 7.13 7.42 -16.92
C ALA A 132 8.23 6.67 -16.19
N PHE A 133 7.87 5.87 -15.19
CA PHE A 133 8.83 5.12 -14.38
C PHE A 133 9.32 3.84 -15.08
N HIS A 134 8.52 3.24 -15.95
CA HIS A 134 8.92 2.04 -16.70
C HIS A 134 10.25 2.22 -17.45
N VAL A 135 10.47 3.37 -18.05
CA VAL A 135 11.74 3.69 -18.73
C VAL A 135 12.93 3.72 -17.78
N VAL A 136 12.71 4.19 -16.54
CA VAL A 136 13.72 4.20 -15.48
C VAL A 136 14.00 2.76 -15.02
N PHE A 137 12.96 1.98 -14.79
CA PHE A 137 13.05 0.57 -14.43
C PHE A 137 13.86 -0.24 -15.45
N GLU A 138 13.55 -0.13 -16.74
CA GLU A 138 14.28 -0.86 -17.80
C GLU A 138 15.76 -0.53 -17.85
N LYS A 139 16.15 0.69 -17.47
CA LYS A 139 17.56 1.10 -17.45
C LYS A 139 18.30 0.60 -16.21
N ASP A 140 17.71 0.78 -15.05
CA ASP A 140 18.41 0.72 -13.78
C ASP A 140 18.19 -0.59 -13.00
N ALA A 141 17.01 -1.26 -13.12
CA ALA A 141 16.66 -2.37 -12.25
C ALA A 141 17.67 -3.53 -12.27
N SER A 142 18.27 -3.81 -13.44
CA SER A 142 19.27 -4.87 -13.57
C SER A 142 20.62 -4.56 -12.92
N ALA A 143 20.92 -3.27 -12.70
CA ALA A 143 22.15 -2.80 -12.05
C ALA A 143 21.94 -2.55 -10.56
N ALA A 144 20.69 -2.51 -10.10
CA ALA A 144 20.35 -2.22 -8.71
C ALA A 144 20.90 -3.30 -7.76
N ASN A 145 21.58 -2.88 -6.72
CA ASN A 145 22.04 -3.75 -5.63
C ASN A 145 20.90 -4.01 -4.63
N MET A 146 19.84 -4.63 -5.13
CA MET A 146 18.61 -4.96 -4.37
C MET A 146 18.31 -6.46 -4.50
N PRO A 147 17.59 -7.06 -3.53
CA PRO A 147 17.07 -8.42 -3.68
C PRO A 147 16.25 -8.57 -4.96
N SER A 148 16.39 -9.69 -5.66
CA SER A 148 15.76 -9.94 -6.97
C SER A 148 14.23 -9.82 -6.97
N TYR A 149 13.60 -10.00 -5.83
CA TYR A 149 12.16 -9.78 -5.67
C TYR A 149 11.77 -8.33 -6.01
N PHE A 150 12.52 -7.36 -5.49
CA PHE A 150 12.23 -5.94 -5.71
C PHE A 150 12.59 -5.45 -7.12
N THR A 151 13.40 -6.18 -7.85
CA THR A 151 13.74 -5.85 -9.24
C THR A 151 12.93 -6.67 -10.26
N ALA A 152 11.90 -7.39 -9.82
CA ALA A 152 11.10 -8.26 -10.66
C ALA A 152 10.09 -7.51 -11.55
N ASP A 153 9.56 -6.40 -11.06
CA ASP A 153 8.61 -5.54 -11.78
C ASP A 153 8.69 -4.08 -11.33
N ASP A 154 8.08 -3.20 -12.13
CA ASP A 154 8.11 -1.75 -11.90
C ASP A 154 7.54 -1.32 -10.55
N PRO A 155 6.37 -1.84 -10.08
CA PRO A 155 5.78 -1.42 -8.81
C PRO A 155 6.66 -1.74 -7.60
N GLU A 156 7.24 -2.95 -7.56
CA GLU A 156 8.11 -3.37 -6.47
C GLU A 156 9.42 -2.57 -6.48
N TYR A 157 10.02 -2.39 -7.67
CA TYR A 157 11.24 -1.61 -7.81
C TYR A 157 11.03 -0.15 -7.40
N PHE A 158 9.89 0.44 -7.79
CA PHE A 158 9.54 1.80 -7.38
C PHE A 158 9.38 1.90 -5.86
N ALA A 159 8.61 0.99 -5.26
CA ALA A 159 8.29 1.02 -3.84
C ALA A 159 9.55 0.88 -2.98
N GLU A 160 10.42 -0.07 -3.31
CA GLU A 160 11.68 -0.28 -2.60
C GLU A 160 12.65 0.88 -2.80
N SER A 161 12.78 1.39 -4.04
CA SER A 161 13.63 2.54 -4.34
C SER A 161 13.14 3.80 -3.60
N PHE A 162 11.81 4.00 -3.49
CA PHE A 162 11.22 5.06 -2.68
C PHE A 162 11.57 4.89 -1.21
N ALA A 163 11.44 3.67 -0.66
CA ALA A 163 11.77 3.39 0.72
C ALA A 163 13.24 3.72 1.03
N TYR A 164 14.17 3.31 0.17
CA TYR A 164 15.58 3.63 0.30
C TYR A 164 15.83 5.15 0.20
N TYR A 165 15.18 5.83 -0.74
CA TYR A 165 15.31 7.27 -0.91
C TYR A 165 14.85 8.04 0.33
N ILE A 166 13.69 7.71 0.89
CA ILE A 166 13.14 8.35 2.09
C ILE A 166 13.99 8.07 3.32
N ASN A 167 14.46 6.84 3.50
CA ASN A 167 15.30 6.43 4.61
C ASN A 167 16.77 6.84 4.44
N ARG A 168 17.14 7.50 3.32
CA ARG A 168 18.49 7.93 3.00
C ARG A 168 19.52 6.79 3.00
N ILE A 169 19.08 5.62 2.56
CA ILE A 169 19.94 4.47 2.36
C ILE A 169 20.68 4.66 1.02
N ASP A 170 22.00 4.67 1.07
CA ASP A 170 22.82 4.91 -0.12
C ASP A 170 23.00 3.62 -0.92
N VAL A 171 22.04 3.37 -1.82
CA VAL A 171 22.03 2.23 -2.74
C VAL A 171 21.98 2.66 -4.21
N PHE A 172 22.09 3.98 -4.46
CA PHE A 172 21.86 4.56 -5.79
C PHE A 172 23.11 4.59 -6.69
N ASP A 173 24.18 3.95 -6.28
CA ASP A 173 25.37 3.80 -7.11
C ASP A 173 25.06 2.86 -8.29
N GLY A 174 25.25 3.36 -9.52
CA GLY A 174 24.92 2.60 -10.74
C GLY A 174 23.44 2.60 -11.15
N ILE A 175 22.58 3.35 -10.45
CA ILE A 175 21.15 3.52 -10.77
C ILE A 175 20.76 5.02 -10.72
N GLU A 176 21.49 5.82 -11.48
CA GLU A 176 21.40 7.28 -11.44
C GLU A 176 20.06 7.82 -11.96
N GLU A 177 19.41 7.13 -12.90
CA GLU A 177 18.10 7.53 -13.43
C GLU A 177 17.02 7.41 -12.34
N THR A 178 17.08 6.35 -11.54
CA THR A 178 16.18 6.13 -10.40
C THR A 178 16.35 7.24 -9.36
N LYS A 179 17.58 7.56 -8.99
CA LYS A 179 17.90 8.65 -8.09
C LYS A 179 17.36 9.98 -8.62
N ALA A 180 17.68 10.31 -9.87
CA ALA A 180 17.26 11.55 -10.52
C ALA A 180 15.72 11.66 -10.60
N TYR A 181 15.02 10.54 -10.78
CA TYR A 181 13.57 10.50 -10.79
C TYR A 181 12.99 10.92 -9.43
N PHE A 182 13.47 10.35 -8.31
CA PHE A 182 12.99 10.72 -6.98
C PHE A 182 13.40 12.14 -6.58
N GLU A 183 14.60 12.60 -6.93
CA GLU A 183 15.02 13.99 -6.74
C GLU A 183 14.11 14.98 -7.49
N ASN A 184 13.68 14.61 -8.71
CA ASN A 184 12.73 15.41 -9.47
C ASN A 184 11.32 15.41 -8.83
N LEU A 185 10.82 14.27 -8.40
CA LEU A 185 9.56 14.19 -7.64
C LEU A 185 9.60 15.04 -6.38
N GLN A 186 10.69 14.97 -5.62
CA GLN A 186 10.86 15.77 -4.40
C GLN A 186 10.85 17.27 -4.71
N ARG A 187 11.57 17.73 -5.74
CA ARG A 187 11.59 19.15 -6.16
C ARG A 187 10.21 19.65 -6.57
N ASN A 188 9.39 18.79 -7.13
CA ASN A 188 8.03 19.10 -7.59
C ASN A 188 6.95 18.83 -6.52
N GLY A 189 7.34 18.64 -5.24
CA GLY A 189 6.40 18.41 -4.15
C GLY A 189 5.68 17.06 -4.23
N TRP A 190 6.34 16.05 -4.82
CA TRP A 190 5.85 14.67 -4.99
C TRP A 190 4.65 14.56 -5.93
N VAL A 191 4.65 15.35 -6.96
CA VAL A 191 3.70 15.28 -8.09
C VAL A 191 4.46 15.16 -9.42
N LEU A 192 3.83 14.52 -10.40
CA LEU A 192 4.34 14.53 -11.77
C LEU A 192 3.98 15.88 -12.42
N VAL A 193 4.94 16.49 -13.10
CA VAL A 193 4.79 17.75 -13.85
C VAL A 193 4.95 17.45 -15.35
#